data_774c821b8843cf2b2247ac99d18c2f70
#
_entry.id   774c821b8843cf2b2247ac99d18c2f70
#
_cell.length_a   1.000
_cell.length_b   1.000
_cell.length_c   1.000
_cell.angle_alpha   90.00
_cell.angle_beta   90.00
_cell.angle_gamma   90.00
#
_symmetry.space_group_name_H-M   'P 1'
#
loop_
_entity.id
_entity.type
_entity.pdbx_description
1 polymer ?
#
loop_
_entity_poly.entity_id
_entity_poly.type
_entity_poly.pdbx_seq_one_letter_code
_entity_poly.pdbx_strand_id
1 'polypeptide(L)'
;MIQKNWQELIKPTNLEVTPFDGGNKAKIVVEPLERGFGLTLGNAIRRVLLSSLQGGAVTAIKINGVLHEFSVVPGVREDVTDIVLNVKGLAIAVHGEGPRNMTLKAEGPCEVTAAMIETGHDVEIKNPEHVICNLDAGAKINMELTVNTGKGYVPAFQNKAADAPIGLIPVDAIYSPVKKVSYKVENTRVGQVTDYDKLTMVVETNGVVTPEDAVAFAARILQDQLKPFINFDEPEAEVEAEKEELPFNRNLLKKVEELELSVRSANCLKNDNIVYIGDLVQKTEAEMLRTPNFGRKSLNEIKEVLAKMGIHLGMDTPGWPPENIEELIKRVDEHF
;
A
#
# COMPACT_ATOMS: atom_id res chain seq x y z
N MET A 1 11.09 -25.91 -19.84
CA MET A 1 10.69 -26.43 -18.52
C MET A 1 11.22 -25.57 -17.38
N ILE A 2 12.53 -25.44 -17.18
CA ILE A 2 13.10 -24.69 -16.04
C ILE A 2 12.69 -23.20 -16.07
N GLN A 3 12.59 -22.60 -17.25
CA GLN A 3 12.27 -21.17 -17.43
C GLN A 3 10.86 -20.73 -16.97
N LYS A 4 9.95 -21.66 -16.71
CA LYS A 4 8.59 -21.38 -16.25
C LYS A 4 8.28 -21.93 -14.85
N ASN A 5 9.30 -22.45 -14.15
CA ASN A 5 9.12 -23.15 -12.88
C ASN A 5 8.41 -22.27 -11.82
N TRP A 6 8.73 -20.96 -11.76
CA TRP A 6 8.11 -20.07 -10.79
C TRP A 6 6.62 -19.77 -11.06
N GLN A 7 6.13 -20.04 -12.29
CA GLN A 7 4.72 -19.84 -12.65
C GLN A 7 3.82 -20.97 -12.12
N GLU A 8 4.39 -22.16 -11.92
CA GLU A 8 3.70 -23.36 -11.41
C GLU A 8 3.59 -23.36 -9.89
N LEU A 9 4.40 -22.54 -9.19
CA LEU A 9 4.36 -22.45 -7.74
C LEU A 9 3.08 -21.77 -7.27
N ILE A 10 2.49 -22.30 -6.20
CA ILE A 10 1.32 -21.68 -5.58
C ILE A 10 1.66 -20.29 -5.07
N LYS A 11 0.85 -19.33 -5.48
CA LYS A 11 0.92 -17.96 -4.96
C LYS A 11 -0.04 -17.80 -3.78
N PRO A 12 0.34 -17.07 -2.73
CA PRO A 12 -0.57 -16.80 -1.62
C PRO A 12 -1.80 -16.05 -2.12
N THR A 13 -2.98 -16.58 -1.83
CA THR A 13 -4.26 -15.99 -2.22
C THR A 13 -4.92 -15.24 -1.08
N ASN A 14 -4.63 -15.63 0.16
CA ASN A 14 -5.17 -15.02 1.36
C ASN A 14 -4.10 -14.32 2.18
N LEU A 15 -4.33 -13.03 2.44
CA LEU A 15 -3.59 -12.24 3.42
C LEU A 15 -4.61 -11.65 4.38
N GLU A 16 -4.64 -12.16 5.60
CA GLU A 16 -5.51 -11.67 6.66
C GLU A 16 -4.71 -10.82 7.65
N VAL A 17 -5.18 -9.62 7.94
CA VAL A 17 -4.62 -8.74 8.97
C VAL A 17 -5.65 -8.55 10.08
N THR A 18 -5.31 -8.98 11.30
CA THR A 18 -6.15 -8.80 12.49
C THR A 18 -5.42 -7.87 13.46
N PRO A 19 -5.84 -6.61 13.61
CA PRO A 19 -5.24 -5.68 14.55
C PRO A 19 -5.63 -5.98 16.00
N PHE A 20 -4.72 -5.68 16.95
CA PHE A 20 -4.91 -5.73 18.40
C PHE A 20 -4.36 -4.46 19.06
N ASP A 21 -4.64 -4.29 20.35
CA ASP A 21 -4.03 -3.26 21.20
C ASP A 21 -4.00 -1.85 20.59
N GLY A 22 -5.17 -1.34 20.20
CA GLY A 22 -5.28 0.01 19.68
C GLY A 22 -4.60 0.25 18.32
N GLY A 23 -4.27 -0.82 17.59
CA GLY A 23 -3.66 -0.73 16.24
C GLY A 23 -2.14 -0.84 16.21
N ASN A 24 -1.45 -0.85 17.37
CA ASN A 24 0.01 -0.95 17.41
C ASN A 24 0.53 -2.38 17.28
N LYS A 25 -0.37 -3.36 17.29
CA LYS A 25 -0.05 -4.77 17.17
C LYS A 25 -1.01 -5.44 16.21
N ALA A 26 -0.52 -6.27 15.31
CA ALA A 26 -1.36 -7.05 14.41
C ALA A 26 -0.86 -8.47 14.23
N LYS A 27 -1.82 -9.37 14.00
CA LYS A 27 -1.58 -10.72 13.51
C LYS A 27 -1.81 -10.73 12.01
N ILE A 28 -0.81 -11.16 11.26
CA ILE A 28 -0.81 -11.26 9.81
C ILE A 28 -0.71 -12.73 9.45
N VAL A 29 -1.68 -13.24 8.71
CA VAL A 29 -1.75 -14.62 8.27
C VAL A 29 -1.65 -14.65 6.74
N VAL A 30 -0.73 -15.46 6.23
CA VAL A 30 -0.52 -15.67 4.80
C VAL A 30 -0.62 -17.15 4.50
N GLU A 31 -1.56 -17.50 3.65
CA GLU A 31 -1.79 -18.88 3.19
C GLU A 31 -2.51 -18.92 1.82
N PRO A 32 -2.33 -19.99 1.02
CA PRO A 32 -1.31 -21.02 1.16
C PRO A 32 0.06 -20.54 0.62
N LEU A 33 1.13 -21.08 1.18
CA LEU A 33 2.49 -20.92 0.67
C LEU A 33 3.04 -22.29 0.29
N GLU A 34 3.92 -22.32 -0.71
CA GLU A 34 4.65 -23.52 -1.07
C GLU A 34 5.49 -24.01 0.12
N ARG A 35 5.65 -25.33 0.23
CA ARG A 35 6.37 -25.97 1.34
C ARG A 35 7.77 -25.39 1.54
N GLY A 36 8.07 -24.94 2.76
CA GLY A 36 9.33 -24.31 3.15
C GLY A 36 9.37 -22.80 2.95
N PHE A 37 8.46 -22.20 2.14
CA PHE A 37 8.42 -20.75 1.96
C PHE A 37 7.93 -20.01 3.20
N GLY A 38 7.12 -20.64 4.03
CA GLY A 38 6.68 -20.05 5.30
C GLY A 38 7.86 -19.68 6.18
N LEU A 39 8.85 -20.58 6.32
CA LEU A 39 10.07 -20.34 7.10
C LEU A 39 10.97 -19.30 6.43
N THR A 40 11.17 -19.41 5.12
CA THR A 40 12.02 -18.51 4.34
C THR A 40 11.50 -17.06 4.40
N LEU A 41 10.25 -16.85 4.08
CA LEU A 41 9.62 -15.53 4.08
C LEU A 41 9.48 -14.98 5.50
N GLY A 42 9.03 -15.81 6.46
CA GLY A 42 8.87 -15.40 7.85
C GLY A 42 10.17 -14.91 8.47
N ASN A 43 11.29 -15.61 8.25
CA ASN A 43 12.60 -15.18 8.74
C ASN A 43 13.12 -13.94 7.99
N ALA A 44 13.00 -13.90 6.66
CA ALA A 44 13.46 -12.76 5.87
C ALA A 44 12.72 -11.48 6.24
N ILE A 45 11.38 -11.51 6.27
CA ILE A 45 10.54 -10.35 6.62
C ILE A 45 10.82 -9.91 8.06
N ARG A 46 10.90 -10.85 9.02
CA ARG A 46 11.25 -10.53 10.41
C ARG A 46 12.57 -9.79 10.52
N ARG A 47 13.60 -10.22 9.83
CA ARG A 47 14.92 -9.57 9.85
C ARG A 47 14.87 -8.16 9.28
N VAL A 48 14.19 -7.97 8.15
CA VAL A 48 14.05 -6.65 7.53
C VAL A 48 13.23 -5.70 8.41
N LEU A 49 12.14 -6.18 9.01
CA LEU A 49 11.31 -5.41 9.94
C LEU A 49 12.12 -4.83 11.11
N LEU A 50 13.03 -5.63 11.69
CA LEU A 50 13.81 -5.23 12.86
C LEU A 50 15.05 -4.39 12.54
N SER A 51 15.59 -4.49 11.31
CA SER A 51 16.89 -3.88 10.99
C SER A 51 16.85 -2.76 9.95
N SER A 52 15.86 -2.77 9.05
CA SER A 52 15.95 -1.97 7.82
C SER A 52 14.91 -0.87 7.70
N LEU A 53 13.88 -0.88 8.53
CA LEU A 53 12.88 0.17 8.54
C LEU A 53 13.46 1.45 9.14
N GLN A 54 13.12 2.58 8.51
CA GLN A 54 13.53 3.90 8.96
C GLN A 54 12.57 4.43 10.03
N GLY A 55 13.11 5.13 11.01
CA GLY A 55 12.32 5.82 12.04
C GLY A 55 13.04 7.03 12.58
N GLY A 56 12.41 7.74 13.52
CA GLY A 56 12.95 8.88 14.25
C GLY A 56 13.37 8.48 15.67
N ALA A 57 14.49 9.04 16.14
CA ALA A 57 14.95 8.86 17.51
C ALA A 57 15.69 10.10 18.02
N VAL A 58 15.70 10.28 19.35
CA VAL A 58 16.53 11.28 20.02
C VAL A 58 17.99 10.83 19.98
N THR A 59 18.87 11.67 19.47
CA THR A 59 20.31 11.40 19.35
C THR A 59 21.14 12.10 20.43
N ALA A 60 20.64 13.21 20.96
CA ALA A 60 21.29 13.96 22.03
C ALA A 60 20.29 14.77 22.85
N ILE A 61 20.59 14.98 24.11
CA ILE A 61 19.84 15.85 25.01
C ILE A 61 20.79 16.88 25.65
N LYS A 62 20.24 18.03 25.98
CA LYS A 62 20.94 19.06 26.76
C LYS A 62 19.97 19.57 27.83
N ILE A 63 20.36 19.44 29.09
CA ILE A 63 19.56 19.87 30.24
C ILE A 63 20.31 21.07 30.87
N ASN A 64 19.62 22.17 31.16
CA ASN A 64 20.19 23.31 31.78
C ASN A 64 20.75 22.97 33.17
N GLY A 65 22.05 23.31 33.41
CA GLY A 65 22.71 23.02 34.67
C GLY A 65 23.32 21.63 34.81
N VAL A 66 23.20 20.78 33.76
CA VAL A 66 23.76 19.44 33.72
C VAL A 66 24.89 19.34 32.73
N LEU A 67 26.01 18.73 33.13
CA LEU A 67 27.21 18.61 32.30
C LEU A 67 27.42 17.16 31.75
N HIS A 68 26.90 16.17 32.46
CA HIS A 68 27.07 14.75 32.08
C HIS A 68 25.91 13.90 32.61
N GLU A 69 25.78 12.70 32.10
CA GLU A 69 24.67 11.76 32.37
C GLU A 69 24.59 11.28 33.82
N PHE A 70 25.68 11.30 34.55
CA PHE A 70 25.74 10.88 35.98
C PHE A 70 25.44 12.02 36.96
N SER A 71 24.71 13.03 36.52
CA SER A 71 24.32 14.17 37.34
C SER A 71 22.90 14.00 37.87
N VAL A 72 22.57 14.80 38.89
CA VAL A 72 21.21 14.90 39.45
C VAL A 72 20.70 16.32 39.20
N VAL A 73 19.43 16.44 38.80
CA VAL A 73 18.75 17.72 38.64
C VAL A 73 18.04 18.07 39.95
N PRO A 74 18.33 19.23 40.58
CA PRO A 74 17.67 19.62 41.81
C PRO A 74 16.14 19.67 41.69
N GLY A 75 15.43 18.95 42.57
CA GLY A 75 13.97 18.89 42.60
C GLY A 75 13.32 17.99 41.53
N VAL A 76 14.12 17.21 40.82
CA VAL A 76 13.63 16.09 39.97
C VAL A 76 13.88 14.79 40.69
N ARG A 77 12.90 13.88 40.67
CA ARG A 77 13.00 12.59 41.38
C ARG A 77 13.94 11.63 40.68
N GLU A 78 13.88 11.59 39.36
CA GLU A 78 14.73 10.79 38.49
C GLU A 78 16.09 11.39 38.33
N ASP A 79 17.11 10.57 38.25
CA ASP A 79 18.46 11.04 37.83
C ASP A 79 18.49 11.23 36.30
N VAL A 80 19.56 11.85 35.81
CA VAL A 80 19.71 12.13 34.39
C VAL A 80 19.77 10.85 33.57
N THR A 81 20.29 9.75 34.13
CA THR A 81 20.34 8.46 33.46
C THR A 81 18.93 7.91 33.23
N ASP A 82 18.06 8.00 34.24
CA ASP A 82 16.65 7.59 34.11
C ASP A 82 15.90 8.47 33.11
N ILE A 83 16.15 9.79 33.12
CA ILE A 83 15.57 10.70 32.13
C ILE A 83 16.00 10.29 30.72
N VAL A 84 17.29 9.97 30.51
CA VAL A 84 17.78 9.47 29.20
C VAL A 84 17.07 8.18 28.79
N LEU A 85 16.88 7.24 29.71
CA LEU A 85 16.16 5.99 29.44
C LEU A 85 14.70 6.25 29.06
N ASN A 86 14.02 7.16 29.76
CA ASN A 86 12.66 7.55 29.44
C ASN A 86 12.56 8.25 28.08
N VAL A 87 13.49 9.16 27.75
CA VAL A 87 13.56 9.83 26.45
C VAL A 87 13.76 8.83 25.29
N LYS A 88 14.52 7.74 25.49
CA LYS A 88 14.65 6.65 24.50
C LYS A 88 13.34 5.93 24.22
N GLY A 89 12.37 6.00 25.13
CA GLY A 89 11.02 5.42 24.97
C GLY A 89 10.06 6.26 24.11
N LEU A 90 10.46 7.46 23.67
CA LEU A 90 9.63 8.33 22.84
C LEU A 90 9.42 7.71 21.45
N ALA A 91 8.16 7.67 21.01
CA ALA A 91 7.77 7.25 19.67
C ALA A 91 7.65 8.49 18.76
N ILE A 92 8.68 8.74 17.96
CA ILE A 92 8.82 9.97 17.21
C ILE A 92 8.71 9.72 15.72
N ALA A 93 7.75 10.39 15.07
CA ALA A 93 7.65 10.49 13.62
C ALA A 93 8.33 11.79 13.17
N VAL A 94 9.27 11.69 12.25
CA VAL A 94 9.99 12.85 11.67
C VAL A 94 9.64 12.94 10.19
N HIS A 95 9.14 14.09 9.77
CA HIS A 95 8.82 14.41 8.39
C HIS A 95 9.93 15.29 7.81
N GLY A 96 10.77 14.74 6.92
CA GLY A 96 11.89 15.46 6.31
C GLY A 96 13.25 14.90 6.69
N GLU A 97 14.30 15.50 6.13
CA GLU A 97 15.68 15.07 6.31
C GLU A 97 16.43 15.98 7.29
N GLY A 98 17.41 15.39 7.99
CA GLY A 98 18.32 16.09 8.87
C GLY A 98 17.84 16.26 10.32
N PRO A 99 18.74 16.72 11.20
CA PRO A 99 18.45 16.86 12.61
C PRO A 99 17.41 17.96 12.88
N ARG A 100 16.53 17.72 13.84
CA ARG A 100 15.53 18.65 14.35
C ARG A 100 15.69 18.83 15.84
N ASN A 101 15.41 20.03 16.34
CA ASN A 101 15.45 20.33 17.76
C ASN A 101 14.03 20.47 18.30
N MET A 102 13.81 19.89 19.47
CA MET A 102 12.60 20.02 20.28
C MET A 102 12.99 20.63 21.63
N THR A 103 12.06 21.29 22.28
CA THR A 103 12.27 21.89 23.60
C THR A 103 11.22 21.42 24.59
N LEU A 104 11.66 21.13 25.81
CA LEU A 104 10.82 20.79 26.93
C LEU A 104 11.06 21.79 28.07
N LYS A 105 9.98 22.46 28.51
CA LYS A 105 9.99 23.36 29.65
C LYS A 105 8.84 23.01 30.57
N ALA A 106 9.17 22.75 31.84
CA ALA A 106 8.14 22.44 32.82
C ALA A 106 8.52 23.04 34.21
N GLU A 107 7.52 23.42 34.98
CA GLU A 107 7.61 23.90 36.35
C GLU A 107 6.77 23.03 37.27
N GLY A 108 7.36 22.53 38.36
CA GLY A 108 6.71 21.66 39.31
C GLY A 108 5.76 22.36 40.31
N PRO A 109 4.92 21.61 41.01
CA PRO A 109 4.91 20.15 41.05
C PRO A 109 4.09 19.56 39.88
N CYS A 110 4.66 18.71 39.07
CA CYS A 110 3.96 18.03 37.99
C CYS A 110 4.71 16.77 37.50
N GLU A 111 3.98 15.88 36.88
CA GLU A 111 4.52 14.80 36.07
C GLU A 111 4.78 15.32 34.66
N VAL A 112 6.03 15.25 34.21
CA VAL A 112 6.45 15.73 32.91
C VAL A 112 6.24 14.64 31.88
N THR A 113 5.32 14.85 30.95
CA THR A 113 4.99 13.90 29.91
C THR A 113 5.47 14.36 28.54
N ALA A 114 5.53 13.44 27.60
CA ALA A 114 5.91 13.72 26.22
C ALA A 114 5.01 14.77 25.53
N ALA A 115 3.75 14.94 25.98
CA ALA A 115 2.84 15.97 25.48
C ALA A 115 3.33 17.40 25.76
N MET A 116 4.22 17.59 26.77
CA MET A 116 4.78 18.91 27.10
C MET A 116 5.98 19.31 26.23
N ILE A 117 6.42 18.43 25.35
CA ILE A 117 7.52 18.73 24.42
C ILE A 117 6.99 19.62 23.31
N GLU A 118 7.59 20.78 23.16
CA GLU A 118 7.34 21.67 22.02
C GLU A 118 8.06 21.10 20.78
N THR A 119 7.28 20.52 19.87
CA THR A 119 7.75 19.97 18.59
C THR A 119 7.59 21.02 17.48
N GLY A 120 8.50 21.02 16.50
CA GLY A 120 8.30 21.77 15.26
C GLY A 120 7.24 21.09 14.37
N HIS A 121 6.89 21.74 13.25
CA HIS A 121 5.90 21.19 12.29
C HIS A 121 6.32 19.85 11.68
N ASP A 122 7.63 19.55 11.68
CA ASP A 122 8.19 18.36 11.05
C ASP A 122 8.32 17.15 12.00
N VAL A 123 7.93 17.27 13.26
CA VAL A 123 8.09 16.22 14.27
C VAL A 123 6.79 16.00 15.01
N GLU A 124 6.37 14.75 15.10
CA GLU A 124 5.17 14.33 15.82
C GLU A 124 5.52 13.23 16.83
N ILE A 125 5.00 13.34 18.07
CA ILE A 125 5.15 12.33 19.11
C ILE A 125 3.87 11.50 19.18
N LYS A 126 3.99 10.20 18.98
CA LYS A 126 2.84 9.26 18.93
C LYS A 126 2.43 8.71 20.30
N ASN A 127 3.28 8.88 21.31
CA ASN A 127 2.99 8.46 22.70
C ASN A 127 3.02 9.65 23.67
N PRO A 128 2.06 10.59 23.58
CA PRO A 128 2.06 11.82 24.40
C PRO A 128 1.96 11.58 25.91
N GLU A 129 1.41 10.46 26.33
CA GLU A 129 1.25 10.06 27.74
C GLU A 129 2.55 9.51 28.38
N HIS A 130 3.60 9.32 27.56
CA HIS A 130 4.86 8.77 28.07
C HIS A 130 5.53 9.72 29.06
N VAL A 131 5.80 9.22 30.27
CA VAL A 131 6.38 10.00 31.36
C VAL A 131 7.89 10.10 31.17
N ILE A 132 8.43 11.32 31.29
CA ILE A 132 9.86 11.61 31.19
C ILE A 132 10.48 11.73 32.58
N CYS A 133 9.89 12.54 33.46
CA CYS A 133 10.33 12.73 34.84
C CYS A 133 9.23 13.34 35.71
N ASN A 134 9.46 13.35 37.02
CA ASN A 134 8.57 13.96 38.01
C ASN A 134 9.28 15.15 38.70
N LEU A 135 8.60 16.30 38.74
CA LEU A 135 9.10 17.52 39.35
C LEU A 135 8.44 17.72 40.72
N ASP A 136 9.29 18.05 41.73
CA ASP A 136 8.83 18.51 43.05
C ASP A 136 8.41 19.97 43.03
N ALA A 137 7.77 20.44 44.10
CA ALA A 137 7.31 21.83 44.20
C ALA A 137 8.47 22.85 44.03
N GLY A 138 8.31 23.77 43.07
CA GLY A 138 9.28 24.81 42.78
C GLY A 138 10.47 24.38 41.92
N ALA A 139 10.53 23.12 41.52
CA ALA A 139 11.55 22.66 40.57
C ALA A 139 11.21 23.10 39.14
N LYS A 140 12.26 23.37 38.35
CA LYS A 140 12.12 23.72 36.94
C LYS A 140 13.07 22.88 36.09
N ILE A 141 12.58 22.39 34.99
CA ILE A 141 13.41 21.71 34.01
C ILE A 141 13.32 22.42 32.65
N ASN A 142 14.47 22.60 32.01
CA ASN A 142 14.56 23.06 30.64
C ASN A 142 15.53 22.16 29.89
N MET A 143 15.00 21.44 28.87
CA MET A 143 15.73 20.44 28.12
C MET A 143 15.57 20.71 26.63
N GLU A 144 16.66 20.62 25.90
CA GLU A 144 16.71 20.58 24.45
C GLU A 144 16.95 19.13 24.00
N LEU A 145 16.17 18.65 23.05
CA LEU A 145 16.28 17.30 22.49
C LEU A 145 16.59 17.42 21.00
N THR A 146 17.65 16.77 20.56
CA THR A 146 17.99 16.68 19.14
C THR A 146 17.49 15.34 18.60
N VAL A 147 16.66 15.39 17.58
CA VAL A 147 16.07 14.22 16.91
C VAL A 147 16.63 14.08 15.51
N ASN A 148 16.86 12.84 15.09
CA ASN A 148 17.29 12.54 13.74
C ASN A 148 16.55 11.32 13.20
N THR A 149 16.62 11.10 11.89
CA THR A 149 16.11 9.92 11.19
C THR A 149 17.24 8.93 10.92
N GLY A 150 16.94 7.65 11.00
CA GLY A 150 17.95 6.61 10.75
C GLY A 150 17.34 5.22 10.67
N LYS A 151 18.19 4.20 10.71
CA LYS A 151 17.80 2.79 10.64
C LYS A 151 18.48 1.99 11.76
N GLY A 152 17.76 1.02 12.32
CA GLY A 152 18.30 0.10 13.31
C GLY A 152 18.68 0.79 14.61
N TYR A 153 19.89 0.51 15.13
CA TYR A 153 20.43 1.01 16.38
C TYR A 153 21.77 1.70 16.16
N VAL A 154 21.90 2.93 16.69
CA VAL A 154 23.14 3.70 16.64
C VAL A 154 23.53 4.05 18.08
N PRO A 155 24.71 3.59 18.56
CA PRO A 155 25.17 3.86 19.92
C PRO A 155 25.56 5.34 20.09
N ALA A 156 25.45 5.83 21.33
CA ALA A 156 25.66 7.23 21.70
C ALA A 156 27.01 7.80 21.26
N PHE A 157 28.08 7.00 21.31
CA PHE A 157 29.40 7.45 20.89
C PHE A 157 29.49 7.84 19.41
N GLN A 158 28.67 7.25 18.56
CA GLN A 158 28.59 7.61 17.13
C GLN A 158 27.74 8.86 16.90
N ASN A 159 26.81 9.17 17.80
CA ASN A 159 26.00 10.36 17.75
C ASN A 159 26.76 11.61 18.29
N LYS A 160 27.91 11.42 18.93
CA LYS A 160 28.71 12.52 19.47
C LYS A 160 29.51 13.21 18.35
N ALA A 161 29.16 14.44 18.02
CA ALA A 161 29.92 15.25 17.11
C ALA A 161 31.28 15.63 17.74
N ALA A 162 32.34 15.76 16.92
CA ALA A 162 33.68 16.17 17.40
C ALA A 162 33.67 17.55 18.10
N ASP A 163 32.79 18.45 17.61
CA ASP A 163 32.64 19.82 18.13
C ASP A 163 31.40 19.97 19.03
N ALA A 164 30.97 18.89 19.71
CA ALA A 164 29.79 18.92 20.56
C ALA A 164 29.95 19.97 21.69
N PRO A 165 28.94 20.84 21.92
CA PRO A 165 28.98 21.81 22.99
C PRO A 165 29.03 21.13 24.36
N ILE A 166 29.65 21.80 25.34
CA ILE A 166 29.72 21.31 26.72
C ILE A 166 28.30 21.18 27.28
N GLY A 167 28.00 20.02 27.93
CA GLY A 167 26.68 19.69 28.48
C GLY A 167 25.73 19.02 27.49
N LEU A 168 26.15 18.76 26.24
CA LEU A 168 25.38 17.89 25.33
C LEU A 168 25.66 16.43 25.70
N ILE A 169 24.60 15.71 26.05
CA ILE A 169 24.65 14.30 26.43
C ILE A 169 24.17 13.49 25.19
N PRO A 170 25.06 12.71 24.57
CA PRO A 170 24.69 11.86 23.47
C PRO A 170 23.85 10.69 23.99
N VAL A 171 22.82 10.31 23.20
CA VAL A 171 21.88 9.25 23.52
C VAL A 171 21.95 8.14 22.46
N ASP A 172 21.84 6.89 22.89
CA ASP A 172 21.69 5.78 21.95
C ASP A 172 20.37 5.92 21.19
N ALA A 173 20.44 5.91 19.88
CA ALA A 173 19.28 6.06 19.03
C ALA A 173 18.73 4.69 18.58
N ILE A 174 17.50 4.38 18.97
CA ILE A 174 16.74 3.21 18.49
C ILE A 174 15.77 3.70 17.43
N TYR A 175 16.18 3.62 16.17
CA TYR A 175 15.40 4.12 15.05
C TYR A 175 14.29 3.19 14.61
N SER A 176 14.40 1.87 14.91
CA SER A 176 13.42 0.89 14.46
C SER A 176 12.03 1.19 15.03
N PRO A 177 11.00 1.41 14.17
CA PRO A 177 9.63 1.60 14.63
C PRO A 177 8.98 0.28 15.11
N VAL A 178 9.62 -0.87 14.84
CA VAL A 178 9.13 -2.19 15.20
C VAL A 178 9.78 -2.65 16.49
N LYS A 179 8.94 -2.89 17.52
CA LYS A 179 9.36 -3.37 18.85
C LYS A 179 9.58 -4.86 18.90
N LYS A 180 8.65 -5.64 18.33
CA LYS A 180 8.65 -7.10 18.42
C LYS A 180 8.05 -7.75 17.18
N VAL A 181 8.71 -8.80 16.71
CA VAL A 181 8.19 -9.66 15.64
C VAL A 181 8.34 -11.11 16.05
N SER A 182 7.26 -11.85 16.02
CA SER A 182 7.26 -13.31 16.16
C SER A 182 6.52 -13.93 14.98
N TYR A 183 6.94 -15.12 14.55
CA TYR A 183 6.22 -15.85 13.51
C TYR A 183 6.14 -17.35 13.85
N LYS A 184 5.11 -18.00 13.29
CA LYS A 184 4.87 -19.43 13.37
C LYS A 184 4.49 -19.94 12.00
N VAL A 185 5.02 -21.12 11.64
CA VAL A 185 4.68 -21.81 10.41
C VAL A 185 3.91 -23.08 10.77
N GLU A 186 2.77 -23.28 10.15
CA GLU A 186 1.90 -24.43 10.33
C GLU A 186 1.54 -24.98 8.95
N ASN A 187 1.16 -26.25 8.89
CA ASN A 187 0.69 -26.85 7.64
C ASN A 187 -0.76 -26.42 7.36
N THR A 188 -1.06 -26.18 6.09
CA THR A 188 -2.42 -25.90 5.62
C THR A 188 -2.79 -26.84 4.48
N ARG A 189 -4.10 -27.02 4.24
CA ARG A 189 -4.62 -27.92 3.21
C ARG A 189 -5.18 -27.12 2.03
N VAL A 190 -4.77 -27.52 0.82
CA VAL A 190 -5.37 -27.04 -0.42
C VAL A 190 -5.86 -28.25 -1.24
N GLY A 191 -7.16 -28.41 -1.34
CA GLY A 191 -7.75 -29.56 -2.00
C GLY A 191 -7.39 -30.89 -1.31
N GLN A 192 -6.66 -31.76 -1.99
CA GLN A 192 -6.21 -33.06 -1.45
C GLN A 192 -4.78 -33.01 -0.88
N VAL A 193 -4.05 -31.92 -1.07
CA VAL A 193 -2.66 -31.75 -0.60
C VAL A 193 -2.66 -31.02 0.74
N THR A 194 -1.96 -31.56 1.73
CA THR A 194 -1.93 -31.06 3.11
C THR A 194 -0.56 -30.47 3.53
N ASP A 195 0.37 -30.35 2.60
CA ASP A 195 1.78 -30.04 2.85
C ASP A 195 2.13 -28.56 2.58
N TYR A 196 1.14 -27.71 2.32
CA TYR A 196 1.39 -26.28 2.14
C TYR A 196 1.62 -25.57 3.47
N ASP A 197 2.41 -24.51 3.44
CA ASP A 197 2.70 -23.70 4.62
C ASP A 197 1.64 -22.61 4.83
N LYS A 198 1.31 -22.39 6.10
CA LYS A 198 0.59 -21.23 6.63
C LYS A 198 1.54 -20.44 7.51
N LEU A 199 1.85 -19.21 7.11
CA LEU A 199 2.67 -18.30 7.89
C LEU A 199 1.78 -17.38 8.73
N THR A 200 1.95 -17.44 10.04
CA THR A 200 1.33 -16.50 10.99
C THR A 200 2.41 -15.62 11.60
N MET A 201 2.33 -14.32 11.40
CA MET A 201 3.25 -13.33 11.98
C MET A 201 2.49 -12.45 12.98
N VAL A 202 3.14 -12.10 14.09
CA VAL A 202 2.66 -11.08 15.01
C VAL A 202 3.70 -9.97 15.08
N VAL A 203 3.30 -8.78 14.68
CA VAL A 203 4.13 -7.59 14.61
C VAL A 203 3.61 -6.56 15.60
N GLU A 204 4.52 -5.99 16.39
CA GLU A 204 4.24 -4.93 17.35
C GLU A 204 5.13 -3.72 17.03
N THR A 205 4.52 -2.57 16.87
CA THR A 205 5.18 -1.30 16.53
C THR A 205 5.12 -0.32 17.70
N ASN A 206 5.81 0.79 17.58
CA ASN A 206 5.75 1.90 18.54
C ASN A 206 4.60 2.90 18.25
N GLY A 207 3.78 2.68 17.21
CA GLY A 207 2.68 3.56 16.80
C GLY A 207 3.05 4.59 15.73
N VAL A 208 4.34 4.72 15.37
CA VAL A 208 4.77 5.61 14.26
C VAL A 208 4.33 5.06 12.90
N VAL A 209 4.37 3.73 12.76
CA VAL A 209 3.95 3.02 11.55
C VAL A 209 2.98 1.92 11.97
N THR A 210 1.94 1.69 11.18
CA THR A 210 1.04 0.55 11.42
C THR A 210 1.76 -0.78 11.18
N PRO A 211 1.40 -1.87 11.86
CA PRO A 211 2.01 -3.17 11.62
C PRO A 211 1.85 -3.66 10.17
N GLU A 212 0.74 -3.31 9.54
CA GLU A 212 0.43 -3.64 8.13
C GLU A 212 1.40 -2.93 7.17
N ASP A 213 1.52 -1.61 7.30
CA ASP A 213 2.45 -0.80 6.49
C ASP A 213 3.90 -1.23 6.73
N ALA A 214 4.27 -1.55 7.98
CA ALA A 214 5.61 -2.03 8.30
C ALA A 214 5.96 -3.31 7.51
N VAL A 215 5.03 -4.27 7.43
CA VAL A 215 5.23 -5.49 6.65
C VAL A 215 5.25 -5.20 5.16
N ALA A 216 4.41 -4.29 4.65
CA ALA A 216 4.41 -3.88 3.26
C ALA A 216 5.76 -3.25 2.86
N PHE A 217 6.30 -2.33 3.68
CA PHE A 217 7.62 -1.74 3.46
C PHE A 217 8.74 -2.79 3.51
N ALA A 218 8.67 -3.74 4.46
CA ALA A 218 9.66 -4.81 4.57
C ALA A 218 9.64 -5.73 3.33
N ALA A 219 8.45 -6.08 2.85
CA ALA A 219 8.28 -6.87 1.63
C ALA A 219 8.82 -6.13 0.40
N ARG A 220 8.56 -4.83 0.29
CA ARG A 220 9.08 -3.99 -0.80
C ARG A 220 10.60 -3.91 -0.79
N ILE A 221 11.21 -3.72 0.39
CA ILE A 221 12.68 -3.73 0.53
C ILE A 221 13.26 -5.07 0.05
N LEU A 222 12.65 -6.19 0.47
CA LEU A 222 13.09 -7.52 0.02
C LEU A 222 12.98 -7.68 -1.50
N GLN A 223 11.87 -7.27 -2.07
CA GLN A 223 11.66 -7.33 -3.51
C GLN A 223 12.73 -6.53 -4.26
N ASP A 224 13.03 -5.31 -3.83
CA ASP A 224 14.03 -4.45 -4.47
C ASP A 224 15.45 -5.01 -4.32
N GLN A 225 15.76 -5.67 -3.19
CA GLN A 225 17.06 -6.32 -2.99
C GLN A 225 17.21 -7.63 -3.81
N LEU A 226 16.11 -8.28 -4.19
CA LEU A 226 16.13 -9.48 -5.01
C LEU A 226 16.17 -9.19 -6.52
N LYS A 227 15.73 -8.01 -6.96
CA LYS A 227 15.76 -7.63 -8.38
C LYS A 227 17.10 -7.85 -9.09
N PRO A 228 18.28 -7.47 -8.51
CA PRO A 228 19.56 -7.66 -9.19
C PRO A 228 19.94 -9.13 -9.45
N PHE A 229 19.29 -10.08 -8.75
CA PHE A 229 19.53 -11.52 -8.95
C PHE A 229 18.72 -12.10 -10.11
N ILE A 230 17.75 -11.34 -10.63
CA ILE A 230 16.96 -11.72 -11.80
C ILE A 230 17.72 -11.22 -13.03
N ASN A 231 18.29 -12.15 -13.84
CA ASN A 231 19.13 -11.84 -15.00
C ASN A 231 18.43 -12.11 -16.34
N PHE A 232 17.14 -12.31 -16.34
CA PHE A 232 16.31 -12.54 -17.52
C PHE A 232 15.17 -11.53 -17.55
N ASP A 233 14.77 -11.15 -18.77
CA ASP A 233 13.61 -10.32 -18.95
C ASP A 233 12.37 -11.16 -18.58
N GLU A 234 11.60 -10.67 -17.62
CA GLU A 234 10.29 -11.24 -17.38
C GLU A 234 9.47 -11.00 -18.66
N PRO A 235 8.86 -12.06 -19.26
CA PRO A 235 7.86 -11.81 -20.26
C PRO A 235 6.88 -10.86 -19.61
N GLU A 236 6.66 -9.70 -20.23
CA GLU A 236 5.58 -8.79 -19.80
C GLU A 236 4.38 -9.70 -19.55
N ALA A 237 3.95 -9.77 -18.29
CA ALA A 237 2.69 -10.40 -17.99
C ALA A 237 1.75 -9.70 -18.96
N GLU A 238 1.21 -10.45 -19.94
CA GLU A 238 0.02 -9.99 -20.62
C GLU A 238 -0.85 -9.58 -19.45
N VAL A 239 -0.89 -8.28 -19.17
CA VAL A 239 -1.92 -7.70 -18.36
C VAL A 239 -3.13 -8.19 -19.13
N GLU A 240 -3.78 -9.26 -18.62
CA GLU A 240 -5.16 -9.50 -18.99
C GLU A 240 -5.78 -8.16 -18.63
N ALA A 241 -5.82 -7.28 -19.63
CA ALA A 241 -6.57 -6.05 -19.55
C ALA A 241 -7.88 -6.56 -18.99
N GLU A 242 -8.21 -6.16 -17.76
CA GLU A 242 -9.52 -6.42 -17.20
C GLU A 242 -10.42 -6.19 -18.39
N LYS A 243 -10.97 -7.29 -18.94
CA LYS A 243 -11.98 -7.22 -19.97
C LYS A 243 -13.05 -6.45 -19.23
N GLU A 244 -13.01 -5.11 -19.36
CA GLU A 244 -14.18 -4.31 -19.05
C GLU A 244 -15.27 -5.03 -19.83
N GLU A 245 -16.06 -5.83 -19.13
CA GLU A 245 -17.23 -6.47 -19.68
C GLU A 245 -18.12 -5.30 -20.09
N LEU A 246 -17.92 -4.88 -21.34
CA LEU A 246 -18.85 -3.93 -21.94
C LEU A 246 -20.23 -4.55 -21.73
N PRO A 247 -21.19 -3.81 -21.16
CA PRO A 247 -22.52 -4.34 -20.85
C PRO A 247 -23.26 -4.83 -22.10
N PHE A 248 -22.64 -4.80 -23.28
CA PHE A 248 -23.16 -5.19 -24.57
C PHE A 248 -22.09 -5.82 -25.48
N ASN A 249 -22.53 -6.61 -26.45
CA ASN A 249 -21.64 -7.28 -27.41
C ASN A 249 -20.82 -6.28 -28.23
N ARG A 250 -19.48 -6.46 -28.30
CA ARG A 250 -18.56 -5.61 -29.08
C ARG A 250 -18.96 -5.42 -30.55
N ASN A 251 -19.64 -6.42 -31.12
CA ASN A 251 -20.13 -6.35 -32.50
C ASN A 251 -21.17 -5.22 -32.70
N LEU A 252 -21.81 -4.73 -31.66
CA LEU A 252 -22.78 -3.64 -31.73
C LEU A 252 -22.14 -2.28 -32.03
N LEU A 253 -20.84 -2.11 -31.74
CA LEU A 253 -20.07 -0.87 -32.01
C LEU A 253 -19.60 -0.76 -33.45
N LYS A 254 -19.65 -1.84 -34.24
CA LYS A 254 -19.26 -1.82 -35.65
C LYS A 254 -20.26 -1.01 -36.49
N LYS A 255 -19.73 -0.35 -37.53
CA LYS A 255 -20.56 0.39 -38.47
C LYS A 255 -21.34 -0.56 -39.40
N VAL A 256 -22.54 -0.17 -39.74
CA VAL A 256 -23.39 -0.93 -40.69
C VAL A 256 -22.74 -1.02 -42.07
N GLU A 257 -21.83 -0.11 -42.40
CA GLU A 257 -21.07 -0.14 -43.67
C GLU A 257 -20.06 -1.28 -43.76
N GLU A 258 -19.65 -1.85 -42.62
CA GLU A 258 -18.74 -3.00 -42.55
C GLU A 258 -19.46 -4.33 -42.77
N LEU A 259 -20.80 -4.31 -42.73
CA LEU A 259 -21.58 -5.44 -43.08
C LEU A 259 -21.59 -5.62 -44.62
N GLU A 260 -21.25 -6.81 -45.08
CA GLU A 260 -21.29 -7.15 -46.53
C GLU A 260 -22.73 -7.16 -47.06
N LEU A 261 -23.38 -5.99 -47.07
CA LEU A 261 -24.77 -5.84 -47.54
C LEU A 261 -24.78 -5.36 -48.98
N SER A 262 -25.87 -5.68 -49.71
CA SER A 262 -26.10 -5.13 -51.03
C SER A 262 -26.19 -3.58 -50.96
N VAL A 263 -25.75 -2.91 -52.05
CA VAL A 263 -25.77 -1.44 -52.14
C VAL A 263 -27.14 -0.84 -51.86
N ARG A 264 -28.19 -1.59 -52.22
CA ARG A 264 -29.57 -1.18 -51.96
C ARG A 264 -29.95 -1.25 -50.48
N SER A 265 -29.55 -2.31 -49.78
CA SER A 265 -29.77 -2.48 -48.34
C SER A 265 -29.01 -1.45 -47.55
N ALA A 266 -27.72 -1.20 -47.88
CA ALA A 266 -26.86 -0.19 -47.21
C ALA A 266 -27.43 1.23 -47.38
N ASN A 267 -27.90 1.60 -48.61
CA ASN A 267 -28.49 2.92 -48.84
C ASN A 267 -29.82 3.13 -48.10
N CYS A 268 -30.62 2.08 -47.91
CA CYS A 268 -31.84 2.18 -47.09
C CYS A 268 -31.54 2.43 -45.63
N LEU A 269 -30.52 1.78 -45.07
CA LEU A 269 -30.10 1.97 -43.66
C LEU A 269 -29.50 3.39 -43.45
N LYS A 270 -28.73 3.91 -44.40
CA LYS A 270 -28.23 5.29 -44.37
C LYS A 270 -29.35 6.32 -44.35
N ASN A 271 -30.39 6.10 -45.18
CA ASN A 271 -31.53 7.03 -45.24
C ASN A 271 -32.37 7.03 -43.95
N ASP A 272 -32.30 5.99 -43.16
CA ASP A 272 -32.98 5.85 -41.87
C ASP A 272 -32.08 6.27 -40.69
N ASN A 273 -30.89 6.87 -40.95
CA ASN A 273 -29.89 7.30 -40.02
C ASN A 273 -29.38 6.19 -39.09
N ILE A 274 -29.35 4.95 -39.53
CA ILE A 274 -28.82 3.81 -38.81
C ILE A 274 -27.32 3.69 -39.14
N VAL A 275 -26.47 4.07 -38.20
CA VAL A 275 -25.00 4.14 -38.40
C VAL A 275 -24.31 2.90 -37.81
N TYR A 276 -24.73 2.44 -36.66
CA TYR A 276 -24.12 1.32 -35.93
C TYR A 276 -25.01 0.10 -35.94
N ILE A 277 -24.39 -1.09 -35.78
CA ILE A 277 -25.12 -2.35 -35.67
C ILE A 277 -26.04 -2.34 -34.44
N GLY A 278 -25.65 -1.67 -33.37
CA GLY A 278 -26.48 -1.50 -32.16
C GLY A 278 -27.79 -0.76 -32.43
N ASP A 279 -27.79 0.26 -33.30
CA ASP A 279 -29.01 0.96 -33.71
C ASP A 279 -29.93 0.07 -34.54
N LEU A 280 -29.31 -0.75 -35.38
CA LEU A 280 -30.03 -1.70 -36.23
C LEU A 280 -30.74 -2.82 -35.43
N VAL A 281 -30.04 -3.33 -34.40
CA VAL A 281 -30.55 -4.46 -33.60
C VAL A 281 -31.73 -4.05 -32.70
N GLN A 282 -31.81 -2.78 -32.29
CA GLN A 282 -32.95 -2.25 -31.54
C GLN A 282 -34.24 -2.14 -32.39
N LYS A 283 -34.11 -2.08 -33.72
CA LYS A 283 -35.27 -1.99 -34.61
C LYS A 283 -35.94 -3.37 -34.74
N THR A 284 -37.25 -3.38 -34.68
CA THR A 284 -38.06 -4.57 -34.95
C THR A 284 -38.22 -4.80 -36.44
N GLU A 285 -38.50 -6.05 -36.84
CA GLU A 285 -38.75 -6.39 -38.26
C GLU A 285 -39.90 -5.57 -38.86
N ALA A 286 -40.93 -5.28 -38.05
CA ALA A 286 -42.07 -4.47 -38.47
C ALA A 286 -41.71 -3.01 -38.74
N GLU A 287 -40.81 -2.46 -37.96
CA GLU A 287 -40.27 -1.08 -38.16
C GLU A 287 -39.40 -1.00 -39.40
N MET A 288 -38.51 -1.99 -39.60
CA MET A 288 -37.69 -2.07 -40.81
C MET A 288 -38.49 -2.16 -42.10
N LEU A 289 -39.61 -2.88 -42.10
CA LEU A 289 -40.50 -2.96 -43.27
C LEU A 289 -41.31 -1.68 -43.52
N ARG A 290 -41.40 -0.74 -42.58
CA ARG A 290 -42.05 0.57 -42.76
C ARG A 290 -41.13 1.58 -43.46
N THR A 291 -39.80 1.32 -43.46
CA THR A 291 -38.82 2.20 -44.11
C THR A 291 -39.07 2.24 -45.64
N PRO A 292 -39.12 3.45 -46.25
CA PRO A 292 -39.34 3.56 -47.69
C PRO A 292 -38.25 2.84 -48.50
N ASN A 293 -38.65 2.12 -49.55
CA ASN A 293 -37.80 1.32 -50.44
C ASN A 293 -37.11 0.08 -49.80
N PHE A 294 -37.46 -0.29 -48.53
CA PHE A 294 -36.94 -1.47 -47.86
C PHE A 294 -37.88 -2.68 -48.12
N GLY A 295 -37.33 -3.75 -48.69
CA GLY A 295 -38.10 -4.92 -49.06
C GLY A 295 -37.77 -6.17 -48.24
N ARG A 296 -38.65 -7.20 -48.35
CA ARG A 296 -38.44 -8.50 -47.64
C ARG A 296 -37.12 -9.19 -47.99
N LYS A 297 -36.57 -8.97 -49.20
CA LYS A 297 -35.25 -9.51 -49.61
C LYS A 297 -34.12 -8.88 -48.81
N SER A 298 -34.13 -7.56 -48.65
CA SER A 298 -33.15 -6.83 -47.84
C SER A 298 -33.24 -7.17 -46.36
N LEU A 299 -34.44 -7.41 -45.84
CA LEU A 299 -34.63 -7.87 -44.47
C LEU A 299 -34.00 -9.26 -44.22
N ASN A 300 -34.21 -10.22 -45.15
CA ASN A 300 -33.62 -11.54 -45.04
C ASN A 300 -32.10 -11.51 -45.13
N GLU A 301 -31.51 -10.67 -45.99
CA GLU A 301 -30.08 -10.45 -46.14
C GLU A 301 -29.48 -9.95 -44.82
N ILE A 302 -30.08 -8.93 -44.18
CA ILE A 302 -29.63 -8.39 -42.90
C ILE A 302 -29.76 -9.46 -41.79
N LYS A 303 -30.84 -10.21 -41.73
CA LYS A 303 -31.04 -11.32 -40.78
C LYS A 303 -29.93 -12.37 -40.87
N GLU A 304 -29.57 -12.78 -42.09
CA GLU A 304 -28.51 -13.77 -42.32
C GLU A 304 -27.16 -13.28 -41.85
N VAL A 305 -26.83 -11.98 -42.11
CA VAL A 305 -25.56 -11.39 -41.65
C VAL A 305 -25.53 -11.23 -40.15
N LEU A 306 -26.59 -10.74 -39.52
CA LEU A 306 -26.69 -10.61 -38.07
C LEU A 306 -26.64 -11.98 -37.37
N ALA A 307 -27.28 -12.99 -37.91
CA ALA A 307 -27.29 -14.37 -37.38
C ALA A 307 -25.86 -14.98 -37.38
N LYS A 308 -25.02 -14.69 -38.39
CA LYS A 308 -23.59 -15.09 -38.40
C LYS A 308 -22.80 -14.47 -37.25
N MET A 309 -23.21 -13.30 -36.75
CA MET A 309 -22.59 -12.61 -35.63
C MET A 309 -23.20 -12.95 -34.27
N GLY A 310 -24.22 -13.86 -34.25
CA GLY A 310 -24.92 -14.26 -33.04
C GLY A 310 -25.88 -13.19 -32.48
N ILE A 311 -26.33 -12.25 -33.32
CA ILE A 311 -27.24 -11.16 -32.95
C ILE A 311 -28.51 -11.19 -33.85
N HIS A 312 -29.62 -10.61 -33.38
CA HIS A 312 -30.86 -10.57 -34.10
C HIS A 312 -31.62 -9.25 -33.92
N LEU A 313 -32.51 -8.94 -34.80
CA LEU A 313 -33.37 -7.74 -34.73
C LEU A 313 -34.32 -7.82 -33.53
N GLY A 314 -34.61 -6.68 -32.91
CA GLY A 314 -35.47 -6.58 -31.74
C GLY A 314 -34.87 -7.07 -30.44
N MET A 315 -33.52 -7.11 -30.34
CA MET A 315 -32.83 -7.37 -29.06
C MET A 315 -32.93 -6.16 -28.15
N ASP A 316 -33.17 -6.42 -26.86
CA ASP A 316 -33.07 -5.42 -25.82
C ASP A 316 -31.59 -5.23 -25.48
N THR A 317 -31.05 -4.03 -25.73
CA THR A 317 -29.66 -3.65 -25.47
C THR A 317 -29.64 -2.57 -24.40
N PRO A 318 -29.64 -2.95 -23.09
CA PRO A 318 -29.61 -1.98 -22.02
C PRO A 318 -28.31 -1.17 -22.08
N GLY A 319 -28.45 0.18 -22.03
CA GLY A 319 -27.31 1.11 -22.11
C GLY A 319 -26.85 1.50 -23.52
N TRP A 320 -27.59 1.17 -24.57
CA TRP A 320 -27.38 1.67 -25.94
C TRP A 320 -28.30 2.89 -26.24
N PRO A 321 -27.81 3.96 -26.90
CA PRO A 321 -26.41 4.27 -27.24
C PRO A 321 -25.59 4.76 -26.01
N PRO A 322 -24.33 4.32 -25.88
CA PRO A 322 -23.47 4.85 -24.83
C PRO A 322 -23.09 6.32 -25.09
N GLU A 323 -22.95 7.10 -24.04
CA GLU A 323 -22.60 8.55 -24.15
C GLU A 323 -21.29 8.82 -24.88
N ASN A 324 -20.36 7.84 -24.95
CA ASN A 324 -19.00 7.97 -25.49
C ASN A 324 -18.71 6.97 -26.61
N ILE A 325 -19.64 6.78 -27.58
CA ILE A 325 -19.49 5.81 -28.70
C ILE A 325 -18.16 5.99 -29.45
N GLU A 326 -17.76 7.20 -29.77
CA GLU A 326 -16.55 7.48 -30.57
C GLU A 326 -15.24 7.13 -29.82
N GLU A 327 -15.21 7.31 -28.49
CA GLU A 327 -14.06 6.92 -27.66
C GLU A 327 -13.97 5.39 -27.51
N LEU A 328 -15.11 4.73 -27.37
CA LEU A 328 -15.17 3.27 -27.27
C LEU A 328 -14.72 2.59 -28.59
N ILE A 329 -15.08 3.15 -29.73
CA ILE A 329 -14.63 2.64 -31.04
C ILE A 329 -13.11 2.82 -31.18
N LYS A 330 -12.53 3.99 -30.86
CA LYS A 330 -11.09 4.20 -30.91
C LYS A 330 -10.32 3.21 -30.03
N ARG A 331 -10.80 2.95 -28.82
CA ARG A 331 -10.19 1.97 -27.92
C ARG A 331 -10.28 0.53 -28.44
N VAL A 332 -11.35 0.18 -29.15
CA VAL A 332 -11.51 -1.14 -29.78
C VAL A 332 -10.60 -1.28 -30.99
N ASP A 333 -10.40 -0.21 -31.80
CA ASP A 333 -9.53 -0.20 -32.97
C ASP A 333 -8.04 -0.14 -32.65
N GLU A 334 -7.62 0.43 -31.49
CA GLU A 334 -6.22 0.47 -31.02
C GLU A 334 -5.72 -0.87 -30.45
N HIS A 335 -6.61 -1.83 -30.23
CA HIS A 335 -6.29 -3.17 -29.71
C HIS A 335 -6.33 -4.28 -30.78
N PHE A 336 -6.33 -3.91 -32.05
CA PHE A 336 -6.06 -4.75 -33.21
C PHE A 336 -4.81 -4.25 -33.96
#